data_bb414b03377fe464fd7d4ee7c8c335af
#
_entry.id   bb414b03377fe464fd7d4ee7c8c335af
#
_cell.length_a   1.000
_cell.length_b   1.000
_cell.length_c   1.000
_cell.angle_alpha   90.00
_cell.angle_beta   90.00
_cell.angle_gamma   90.00
#
_symmetry.space_group_name_H-M   'P 1'
#
loop_
_entity.id
_entity.type
_entity.pdbx_description
1 polymer ?
#
loop_
_entity_poly.entity_id
_entity_poly.type
_entity_poly.pdbx_seq_one_letter_code
_entity_poly.pdbx_strand_id
1 'polypeptide(L)'
;MVAAIVILLSPLVYWLTGIGQSASQLSADITYAPDGTLVSSPKAVALHDLWLPMGIERLLIYPLVLIGFQLSGESLALRRWVERLAQGQPLRGVQGQPRLARRNLGRLLGHMGRLIPRAWRGRVTGQDLAVALLFIVMLEVATSLLYLPFSFYGSFIVARQFGYSTQTAPAWLWDWIKNLSITLVADGVIWTGFYALLRLMPRRWPIPAGGALIGLSAVVILITPILITPLFYKIHPLQDAALRARILALADRAGLHVSQMYVVDESSKSTLVNAYFTGFGNSRRIVLYDTLLTGYTPDEVEVVLAHEMGHWYYRHMLLGWLGAGAAGWIGLFGLRWLLNRSWARLGLRGPADVAGLPYILAVISFVAILALPVENSLSRYAERQADHFSLAVSHKPAAFIQLFQKFAVQNLSVVDVPEWEEIVFDTHPPIVDRIRMAETFREQEQK
;
A
#
# COMPACT_ATOMS: atom_id res chain seq x y z
N MET A 1 19.88 10.32 13.01
CA MET A 1 19.76 11.79 13.06
C MET A 1 19.70 12.41 11.67
N VAL A 2 20.71 12.23 10.78
CA VAL A 2 20.71 12.84 9.43
C VAL A 2 19.47 12.46 8.61
N ALA A 3 19.12 11.17 8.51
CA ALA A 3 17.94 10.71 7.76
C ALA A 3 16.63 11.30 8.31
N ALA A 4 16.48 11.43 9.64
CA ALA A 4 15.31 12.07 10.22
C ALA A 4 15.25 13.57 9.89
N ILE A 5 16.39 14.25 9.86
CA ILE A 5 16.48 15.67 9.45
C ILE A 5 16.08 15.81 7.96
N VAL A 6 16.52 14.90 7.10
CA VAL A 6 16.16 14.91 5.68
C VAL A 6 14.64 14.76 5.53
N ILE A 7 14.00 13.78 6.22
CA ILE A 7 12.54 13.62 6.17
C ILE A 7 11.79 14.89 6.59
N LEU A 8 12.26 15.55 7.64
CA LEU A 8 11.59 16.74 8.14
C LEU A 8 11.79 17.96 7.23
N LEU A 9 12.92 18.06 6.55
CA LEU A 9 13.27 19.19 5.72
C LEU A 9 12.93 19.00 4.23
N SER A 10 12.83 17.77 3.73
CA SER A 10 12.55 17.53 2.32
C SER A 10 11.25 18.17 1.83
N PRO A 11 10.11 18.16 2.58
CA PRO A 11 8.91 18.89 2.16
C PRO A 11 9.16 20.37 1.96
N LEU A 12 10.01 20.98 2.80
CA LEU A 12 10.38 22.39 2.66
C LEU A 12 11.26 22.62 1.43
N VAL A 13 12.20 21.72 1.15
CA VAL A 13 13.05 21.79 -0.04
C VAL A 13 12.19 21.68 -1.30
N TYR A 14 11.29 20.70 -1.39
CA TYR A 14 10.37 20.56 -2.51
C TYR A 14 9.45 21.77 -2.67
N TRP A 15 8.95 22.31 -1.58
CA TRP A 15 8.15 23.53 -1.61
C TRP A 15 8.96 24.75 -2.15
N LEU A 16 10.23 24.86 -1.79
CA LEU A 16 11.12 25.93 -2.24
C LEU A 16 11.52 25.80 -3.72
N THR A 17 11.43 24.62 -4.33
CA THR A 17 11.67 24.43 -5.77
C THR A 17 10.66 25.15 -6.64
N GLY A 18 9.49 25.48 -6.09
CA GLY A 18 8.42 26.17 -6.79
C GLY A 18 7.68 25.36 -7.85
N ILE A 19 8.09 24.12 -8.14
CA ILE A 19 7.51 23.28 -9.20
C ILE A 19 6.00 23.11 -8.98
N GLY A 20 5.56 22.77 -7.78
CA GLY A 20 4.14 22.63 -7.47
C GLY A 20 3.36 23.95 -7.49
N GLN A 21 4.02 25.08 -7.24
CA GLN A 21 3.34 26.40 -7.15
C GLN A 21 2.84 26.89 -8.50
N SER A 22 3.50 26.54 -9.59
CA SER A 22 3.09 26.88 -10.96
C SER A 22 2.20 25.79 -11.62
N ALA A 23 1.87 24.73 -10.93
CA ALA A 23 1.12 23.60 -11.49
C ALA A 23 -0.24 23.97 -12.09
N SER A 24 -0.94 24.97 -11.50
CA SER A 24 -2.24 25.42 -12.00
C SER A 24 -2.15 26.19 -13.32
N GLN A 25 -0.95 26.67 -13.70
CA GLN A 25 -0.71 27.41 -14.95
C GLN A 25 -0.27 26.49 -16.09
N LEU A 26 0.10 25.23 -15.80
CA LEU A 26 0.55 24.28 -16.79
C LEU A 26 -0.65 23.58 -17.45
N SER A 27 -0.55 23.37 -18.79
CA SER A 27 -1.55 22.57 -19.50
C SER A 27 -1.49 21.11 -19.07
N ALA A 28 -2.67 20.53 -18.89
CA ALA A 28 -2.86 19.11 -18.68
C ALA A 28 -3.08 18.34 -20.00
N ASP A 29 -3.21 19.06 -21.14
CA ASP A 29 -3.51 18.45 -22.43
C ASP A 29 -2.29 17.72 -23.01
N ILE A 30 -2.51 16.53 -23.48
CA ILE A 30 -1.55 15.78 -24.29
C ILE A 30 -1.48 16.37 -25.70
N THR A 31 -0.34 16.24 -26.32
CA THR A 31 -0.12 16.69 -27.69
C THR A 31 0.46 15.57 -28.56
N TYR A 32 0.54 15.81 -29.85
CA TYR A 32 1.18 14.88 -30.78
C TYR A 32 2.39 15.55 -31.41
N ALA A 33 3.50 14.83 -31.47
CA ALA A 33 4.68 15.24 -32.20
C ALA A 33 4.40 15.17 -33.71
N PRO A 34 5.23 15.81 -34.55
CA PRO A 34 5.04 15.80 -36.03
C PRO A 34 5.01 14.41 -36.64
N ASP A 35 5.61 13.42 -36.00
CA ASP A 35 5.62 12.00 -36.40
C ASP A 35 4.38 11.22 -35.93
N GLY A 36 3.43 11.89 -35.25
CA GLY A 36 2.23 11.26 -34.70
C GLY A 36 2.42 10.64 -33.30
N THR A 37 3.60 10.75 -32.68
CA THR A 37 3.86 10.22 -31.35
C THR A 37 3.13 11.03 -30.29
N LEU A 38 2.50 10.37 -29.33
CA LEU A 38 1.85 11.00 -28.20
C LEU A 38 2.89 11.60 -27.24
N VAL A 39 2.66 12.85 -26.82
CA VAL A 39 3.57 13.60 -25.95
C VAL A 39 2.88 13.92 -24.64
N SER A 40 3.59 13.71 -23.54
CA SER A 40 3.14 14.02 -22.17
C SER A 40 2.83 15.49 -22.01
N SER A 41 1.78 15.80 -21.25
CA SER A 41 1.46 17.19 -20.92
C SER A 41 2.54 17.83 -20.04
N PRO A 42 2.78 19.15 -20.15
CA PRO A 42 3.72 19.84 -19.27
C PRO A 42 3.41 19.68 -17.80
N LYS A 43 2.13 19.59 -17.46
CA LYS A 43 1.67 19.38 -16.06
C LYS A 43 1.98 17.96 -15.58
N ALA A 44 1.85 16.95 -16.43
CA ALA A 44 2.22 15.57 -16.10
C ALA A 44 3.73 15.44 -15.86
N VAL A 45 4.54 16.05 -16.72
CA VAL A 45 6.01 16.06 -16.55
C VAL A 45 6.39 16.75 -15.23
N ALA A 46 5.83 17.92 -14.93
CA ALA A 46 6.12 18.63 -13.69
C ALA A 46 5.72 17.83 -12.42
N LEU A 47 4.62 17.09 -12.49
CA LEU A 47 4.20 16.20 -11.39
C LEU A 47 5.17 15.03 -11.22
N HIS A 48 5.54 14.42 -12.33
CA HIS A 48 6.48 13.30 -12.37
C HIS A 48 7.86 13.71 -11.79
N ASP A 49 8.41 14.85 -12.24
CA ASP A 49 9.69 15.39 -11.77
C ASP A 49 9.69 15.70 -10.27
N LEU A 50 8.51 15.91 -9.68
CA LEU A 50 8.34 16.07 -8.24
C LEU A 50 8.14 14.73 -7.52
N TRP A 51 7.29 13.85 -8.05
CA TRP A 51 6.91 12.61 -7.36
C TRP A 51 7.96 11.50 -7.45
N LEU A 52 8.70 11.41 -8.55
CA LEU A 52 9.73 10.38 -8.70
C LEU A 52 10.83 10.52 -7.63
N PRO A 53 11.49 11.67 -7.44
CA PRO A 53 12.49 11.82 -6.39
C PRO A 53 11.90 11.68 -4.99
N MET A 54 10.68 12.17 -4.73
CA MET A 54 9.98 11.95 -3.46
C MET A 54 9.71 10.47 -3.20
N GLY A 55 9.32 9.72 -4.22
CA GLY A 55 9.12 8.28 -4.14
C GLY A 55 10.41 7.53 -3.80
N ILE A 56 11.50 7.84 -4.49
CA ILE A 56 12.83 7.27 -4.23
C ILE A 56 13.30 7.62 -2.81
N GLU A 57 13.14 8.87 -2.41
CA GLU A 57 13.47 9.32 -1.07
C GLU A 57 12.71 8.51 -0.01
N ARG A 58 11.41 8.36 -0.16
CA ARG A 58 10.57 7.57 0.75
C ARG A 58 11.01 6.11 0.85
N LEU A 59 11.33 5.48 -0.29
CA LEU A 59 11.79 4.09 -0.34
C LEU A 59 13.11 3.88 0.40
N LEU A 60 14.06 4.79 0.24
CA LEU A 60 15.41 4.66 0.80
C LEU A 60 15.52 5.15 2.24
N ILE A 61 14.88 6.27 2.57
CA ILE A 61 15.05 6.91 3.89
C ILE A 61 14.38 6.08 4.99
N TYR A 62 13.23 5.47 4.74
CA TYR A 62 12.55 4.68 5.76
C TYR A 62 13.43 3.57 6.34
N PRO A 63 13.98 2.64 5.55
CA PRO A 63 14.88 1.63 6.09
C PRO A 63 16.17 2.20 6.69
N LEU A 64 16.69 3.32 6.16
CA LEU A 64 17.88 3.97 6.71
C LEU A 64 17.61 4.58 8.10
N VAL A 65 16.45 5.17 8.33
CA VAL A 65 16.03 5.65 9.67
C VAL A 65 15.95 4.50 10.65
N LEU A 66 15.33 3.39 10.26
CA LEU A 66 15.18 2.21 11.11
C LEU A 66 16.54 1.60 11.46
N ILE A 67 17.45 1.49 10.49
CA ILE A 67 18.84 1.03 10.74
C ILE A 67 19.58 2.01 11.64
N GLY A 68 19.48 3.31 11.37
CA GLY A 68 20.09 4.33 12.21
C GLY A 68 19.58 4.27 13.66
N PHE A 69 18.27 4.11 13.86
CA PHE A 69 17.65 3.92 15.17
C PHE A 69 18.14 2.65 15.87
N GLN A 70 18.36 1.56 15.12
CA GLN A 70 18.91 0.33 15.66
C GLN A 70 20.39 0.48 16.06
N LEU A 71 21.22 1.03 15.16
CA LEU A 71 22.67 1.10 15.37
C LEU A 71 23.09 2.16 16.38
N SER A 72 22.29 3.23 16.57
CA SER A 72 22.53 4.24 17.60
C SER A 72 22.28 3.75 19.03
N GLY A 73 21.63 2.57 19.17
CA GLY A 73 21.24 2.01 20.46
C GLY A 73 19.94 2.61 21.03
N GLU A 74 19.26 3.50 20.29
CA GLU A 74 17.98 4.08 20.71
C GLU A 74 16.87 3.03 20.80
N SER A 75 16.91 2.02 19.93
CA SER A 75 16.02 0.86 20.02
C SER A 75 16.16 0.11 21.37
N LEU A 76 17.40 -0.08 21.83
CA LEU A 76 17.67 -0.68 23.14
C LEU A 76 17.24 0.23 24.29
N ALA A 77 17.38 1.54 24.13
CA ALA A 77 16.93 2.52 25.12
C ALA A 77 15.39 2.54 25.23
N LEU A 78 14.69 2.53 24.10
CA LEU A 78 13.24 2.44 24.04
C LEU A 78 12.74 1.15 24.72
N ARG A 79 13.34 -0.01 24.43
CA ARG A 79 13.00 -1.26 25.12
C ARG A 79 13.15 -1.13 26.63
N ARG A 80 14.29 -0.62 27.13
CA ARG A 80 14.50 -0.44 28.58
C ARG A 80 13.46 0.49 29.20
N TRP A 81 13.06 1.51 28.49
CA TRP A 81 12.04 2.45 28.94
C TRP A 81 10.65 1.77 29.01
N VAL A 82 10.26 1.03 27.97
CA VAL A 82 9.01 0.26 27.92
C VAL A 82 8.97 -0.82 29.02
N GLU A 83 10.08 -1.52 29.26
CA GLU A 83 10.19 -2.52 30.35
C GLU A 83 9.93 -1.89 31.72
N ARG A 84 10.50 -0.71 31.98
CA ARG A 84 10.23 0.02 33.24
C ARG A 84 8.76 0.43 33.37
N LEU A 85 8.15 0.90 32.29
CA LEU A 85 6.73 1.20 32.27
C LEU A 85 5.90 -0.05 32.58
N ALA A 86 6.18 -1.17 31.92
CA ALA A 86 5.48 -2.43 32.11
C ALA A 86 5.63 -2.98 33.55
N GLN A 87 6.75 -2.67 34.21
CA GLN A 87 7.00 -3.04 35.64
C GLN A 87 6.42 -2.04 36.62
N GLY A 88 5.81 -0.95 36.18
CA GLY A 88 5.30 0.11 37.03
C GLY A 88 6.37 0.88 37.79
N GLN A 89 7.63 0.84 37.31
CA GLN A 89 8.74 1.56 37.91
C GLN A 89 8.67 3.06 37.55
N PRO A 90 9.11 3.95 38.48
CA PRO A 90 9.11 5.39 38.18
C PRO A 90 10.08 5.70 37.03
N LEU A 91 9.63 6.53 36.13
CA LEU A 91 10.47 7.07 35.07
C LEU A 91 11.39 8.15 35.68
N ARG A 92 12.70 8.07 35.43
CA ARG A 92 13.64 9.11 35.89
C ARG A 92 13.24 10.44 35.24
N GLY A 93 13.02 11.46 36.06
CA GLY A 93 12.68 12.83 35.60
C GLY A 93 11.19 13.17 35.55
N VAL A 94 10.27 12.22 35.75
CA VAL A 94 8.83 12.49 35.80
C VAL A 94 8.36 12.38 37.23
N GLN A 95 8.25 13.51 37.95
CA GLN A 95 7.61 13.56 39.28
C GLN A 95 6.09 13.41 39.09
N GLY A 96 5.49 12.51 39.86
CA GLY A 96 4.03 12.44 39.98
C GLY A 96 3.31 11.49 39.03
N GLN A 97 3.83 10.28 38.80
CA GLN A 97 3.03 9.27 38.05
C GLN A 97 1.73 8.94 38.82
N PRO A 98 0.56 9.10 38.19
CA PRO A 98 -0.70 8.81 38.89
C PRO A 98 -0.81 7.33 39.21
N ARG A 99 -1.17 7.01 40.46
CA ARG A 99 -1.44 5.64 40.94
C ARG A 99 -2.44 4.87 40.06
N LEU A 100 -3.32 5.59 39.37
CA LEU A 100 -4.26 5.09 38.36
C LEU A 100 -3.59 4.42 37.14
N ALA A 101 -2.51 4.98 36.62
CA ALA A 101 -1.79 4.40 35.46
C ALA A 101 -1.17 3.04 35.83
N ARG A 102 -0.60 2.91 37.04
CA ARG A 102 -0.05 1.63 37.53
C ARG A 102 -1.12 0.56 37.69
N ARG A 103 -2.30 0.93 38.22
CA ARG A 103 -3.42 0.00 38.44
C ARG A 103 -4.01 -0.49 37.12
N ASN A 104 -4.15 0.39 36.12
CA ASN A 104 -4.68 0.04 34.81
C ASN A 104 -3.69 -0.83 34.02
N LEU A 105 -2.40 -0.53 34.07
CA LEU A 105 -1.37 -1.35 33.45
C LEU A 105 -1.29 -2.75 34.10
N GLY A 106 -1.37 -2.86 35.41
CA GLY A 106 -1.42 -4.15 36.11
C GLY A 106 -2.65 -5.00 35.73
N ARG A 107 -3.81 -4.36 35.49
CA ARG A 107 -5.01 -5.04 34.99
C ARG A 107 -4.81 -5.52 33.53
N LEU A 108 -4.23 -4.69 32.65
CA LEU A 108 -3.92 -5.05 31.26
C LEU A 108 -2.96 -6.25 31.21
N LEU A 109 -1.88 -6.23 31.98
CA LEU A 109 -0.92 -7.34 32.10
C LEU A 109 -1.59 -8.63 32.56
N GLY A 110 -2.49 -8.53 33.56
CA GLY A 110 -3.28 -9.66 34.04
C GLY A 110 -4.25 -10.22 33.01
N HIS A 111 -4.84 -9.37 32.17
CA HIS A 111 -5.68 -9.80 31.05
C HIS A 111 -4.86 -10.47 29.95
N MET A 112 -3.76 -9.86 29.52
CA MET A 112 -2.86 -10.46 28.52
C MET A 112 -2.32 -11.82 28.99
N GLY A 113 -1.97 -11.97 30.26
CA GLY A 113 -1.55 -13.26 30.83
C GLY A 113 -2.64 -14.34 30.78
N ARG A 114 -3.92 -13.95 30.88
CA ARG A 114 -5.06 -14.91 30.75
C ARG A 114 -5.31 -15.37 29.31
N LEU A 115 -4.98 -14.54 28.34
CA LEU A 115 -5.09 -14.88 26.90
C LEU A 115 -4.04 -15.91 26.46
N ILE A 116 -2.97 -16.12 27.25
CA ILE A 116 -1.91 -17.07 26.91
C ILE A 116 -2.45 -18.51 27.10
N PRO A 117 -2.47 -19.35 26.04
CA PRO A 117 -2.81 -20.75 26.14
C PRO A 117 -1.98 -21.47 27.20
N ARG A 118 -2.58 -22.41 27.94
CA ARG A 118 -1.89 -23.15 29.01
C ARG A 118 -0.57 -23.78 28.55
N ALA A 119 -0.51 -24.30 27.33
CA ALA A 119 0.69 -24.90 26.74
C ALA A 119 1.85 -23.90 26.50
N TRP A 120 1.60 -22.60 26.52
CA TRP A 120 2.60 -21.55 26.26
C TRP A 120 3.10 -20.86 27.52
N ARG A 121 2.43 -21.12 28.65
CA ARG A 121 2.80 -20.53 29.95
C ARG A 121 4.19 -21.03 30.36
N GLY A 122 5.04 -20.09 30.80
CA GLY A 122 6.45 -20.34 31.14
C GLY A 122 7.45 -20.05 30.01
N ARG A 123 6.99 -20.00 28.73
CA ARG A 123 7.82 -19.55 27.59
C ARG A 123 7.52 -18.12 27.19
N VAL A 124 6.27 -17.69 27.36
CA VAL A 124 5.79 -16.33 27.11
C VAL A 124 4.99 -15.87 28.33
N THR A 125 5.26 -14.68 28.81
CA THR A 125 4.53 -14.06 29.93
C THR A 125 3.65 -12.92 29.43
N GLY A 126 2.63 -12.51 30.21
CA GLY A 126 1.84 -11.33 29.93
C GLY A 126 2.69 -10.05 29.86
N GLN A 127 3.77 -10.01 30.63
CA GLN A 127 4.73 -8.91 30.59
C GLN A 127 5.51 -8.86 29.25
N ASP A 128 5.91 -10.01 28.73
CA ASP A 128 6.58 -10.07 27.42
C ASP A 128 5.71 -9.54 26.30
N LEU A 129 4.42 -9.93 26.30
CA LEU A 129 3.46 -9.44 25.29
C LEU A 129 3.21 -7.94 25.44
N ALA A 130 3.08 -7.45 26.65
CA ALA A 130 2.87 -6.03 26.91
C ALA A 130 4.08 -5.18 26.52
N VAL A 131 5.31 -5.65 26.83
CA VAL A 131 6.55 -4.98 26.40
C VAL A 131 6.63 -4.95 24.87
N ALA A 132 6.32 -6.07 24.20
CA ALA A 132 6.29 -6.12 22.73
C ALA A 132 5.26 -5.14 22.17
N LEU A 133 4.01 -5.21 22.64
CA LEU A 133 2.94 -4.33 22.16
C LEU A 133 3.26 -2.83 22.38
N LEU A 134 3.71 -2.46 23.59
CA LEU A 134 4.06 -1.08 23.89
C LEU A 134 5.23 -0.58 23.03
N PHE A 135 6.25 -1.42 22.81
CA PHE A 135 7.38 -1.09 21.95
C PHE A 135 6.92 -0.85 20.51
N ILE A 136 6.08 -1.75 19.96
CA ILE A 136 5.54 -1.67 18.61
C ILE A 136 4.72 -0.40 18.44
N VAL A 137 3.77 -0.15 19.34
CA VAL A 137 2.91 1.05 19.33
C VAL A 137 3.75 2.32 19.36
N MET A 138 4.77 2.36 20.22
CA MET A 138 5.62 3.56 20.32
C MET A 138 6.50 3.77 19.08
N LEU A 139 7.05 2.70 18.53
CA LEU A 139 7.83 2.77 17.31
C LEU A 139 6.95 3.25 16.15
N GLU A 140 5.75 2.69 16.01
CA GLU A 140 4.80 3.05 14.96
C GLU A 140 4.33 4.50 15.06
N VAL A 141 3.94 4.95 16.26
CA VAL A 141 3.57 6.35 16.49
C VAL A 141 4.74 7.29 16.20
N ALA A 142 5.94 6.96 16.66
CA ALA A 142 7.12 7.79 16.43
C ALA A 142 7.47 7.90 14.93
N THR A 143 7.45 6.79 14.21
CA THR A 143 7.71 6.79 12.75
C THR A 143 6.59 7.49 11.99
N SER A 144 5.32 7.26 12.32
CA SER A 144 4.18 7.94 11.70
C SER A 144 4.21 9.46 11.89
N LEU A 145 4.56 9.92 13.10
CA LEU A 145 4.71 11.36 13.37
C LEU A 145 5.92 11.96 12.65
N LEU A 146 7.02 11.22 12.56
CA LEU A 146 8.20 11.65 11.80
C LEU A 146 7.88 11.85 10.32
N TYR A 147 7.08 10.94 9.74
CA TYR A 147 6.70 10.99 8.33
C TYR A 147 5.47 11.87 8.04
N LEU A 148 4.76 12.35 9.06
CA LEU A 148 3.54 13.16 8.89
C LEU A 148 3.77 14.40 8.02
N PRO A 149 4.82 15.24 8.21
CA PRO A 149 5.05 16.40 7.35
C PRO A 149 5.27 16.03 5.88
N PHE A 150 6.03 14.97 5.64
CA PHE A 150 6.28 14.45 4.29
C PHE A 150 5.01 13.91 3.64
N SER A 151 4.22 13.14 4.37
CA SER A 151 2.95 12.61 3.88
C SER A 151 1.94 13.74 3.63
N PHE A 152 1.85 14.72 4.50
CA PHE A 152 0.98 15.88 4.33
C PHE A 152 1.36 16.69 3.08
N TYR A 153 2.65 16.94 2.88
CA TYR A 153 3.12 17.66 1.71
C TYR A 153 2.78 16.90 0.42
N GLY A 154 3.18 15.63 0.28
CA GLY A 154 3.00 14.87 -0.95
C GLY A 154 1.55 14.52 -1.24
N SER A 155 0.81 13.96 -0.27
CA SER A 155 -0.53 13.43 -0.50
C SER A 155 -1.67 14.43 -0.28
N PHE A 156 -1.39 15.62 0.30
CA PHE A 156 -2.38 16.68 0.45
C PHE A 156 -1.98 17.95 -0.35
N ILE A 157 -0.82 18.55 -0.06
CA ILE A 157 -0.46 19.85 -0.70
C ILE A 157 -0.22 19.66 -2.20
N VAL A 158 0.67 18.75 -2.58
CA VAL A 158 0.99 18.47 -3.99
C VAL A 158 -0.25 17.94 -4.72
N ALA A 159 -0.94 16.96 -4.14
CA ALA A 159 -2.15 16.41 -4.74
C ALA A 159 -3.21 17.48 -5.02
N ARG A 160 -3.36 18.47 -4.13
CA ARG A 160 -4.28 19.59 -4.31
C ARG A 160 -3.79 20.60 -5.34
N GLN A 161 -2.50 20.92 -5.38
CA GLN A 161 -1.90 21.85 -6.36
C GLN A 161 -2.05 21.31 -7.79
N PHE A 162 -1.93 20.02 -7.98
CA PHE A 162 -2.10 19.37 -9.27
C PHE A 162 -3.54 19.01 -9.61
N GLY A 163 -4.48 19.18 -8.67
CA GLY A 163 -5.90 18.95 -8.90
C GLY A 163 -6.37 17.53 -8.60
N TYR A 164 -5.56 16.70 -7.97
CA TYR A 164 -5.94 15.33 -7.61
C TYR A 164 -6.82 15.24 -6.37
N SER A 165 -6.59 16.09 -5.36
CA SER A 165 -7.32 16.01 -4.11
C SER A 165 -8.43 17.03 -4.04
N THR A 166 -9.63 16.58 -3.71
CA THR A 166 -10.81 17.39 -3.40
C THR A 166 -10.98 17.58 -1.89
N GLN A 167 -10.20 16.87 -1.07
CA GLN A 167 -10.30 16.91 0.38
C GLN A 167 -9.92 18.26 0.98
N THR A 168 -10.52 18.56 2.14
CA THR A 168 -10.03 19.61 3.05
C THR A 168 -8.92 19.08 3.96
N ALA A 169 -8.07 19.96 4.47
CA ALA A 169 -6.99 19.53 5.39
C ALA A 169 -7.51 18.81 6.65
N PRO A 170 -8.61 19.22 7.32
CA PRO A 170 -9.19 18.46 8.43
C PRO A 170 -9.67 17.07 8.02
N ALA A 171 -10.29 16.92 6.84
CA ALA A 171 -10.74 15.62 6.35
C ALA A 171 -9.56 14.68 6.06
N TRP A 172 -8.49 15.20 5.43
CA TRP A 172 -7.25 14.47 5.21
C TRP A 172 -6.62 14.01 6.53
N LEU A 173 -6.51 14.92 7.51
CA LEU A 173 -5.95 14.59 8.84
C LEU A 173 -6.79 13.54 9.55
N TRP A 174 -8.13 13.61 9.44
CA TRP A 174 -9.01 12.60 10.01
C TRP A 174 -8.80 11.22 9.36
N ASP A 175 -8.62 11.16 8.05
CA ASP A 175 -8.29 9.92 7.34
C ASP A 175 -6.91 9.39 7.77
N TRP A 176 -5.92 10.26 7.97
CA TRP A 176 -4.62 9.88 8.50
C TRP A 176 -4.72 9.28 9.91
N ILE A 177 -5.54 9.87 10.80
CA ILE A 177 -5.79 9.35 12.16
C ILE A 177 -6.47 7.96 12.10
N LYS A 178 -7.46 7.78 11.22
CA LYS A 178 -8.11 6.47 11.01
C LYS A 178 -7.10 5.42 10.54
N ASN A 179 -6.29 5.76 9.53
CA ASN A 179 -5.23 4.88 9.03
C ASN A 179 -4.24 4.50 10.13
N LEU A 180 -3.72 5.47 10.89
CA LEU A 180 -2.83 5.21 12.01
C LEU A 180 -3.49 4.28 13.03
N SER A 181 -4.76 4.50 13.36
CA SER A 181 -5.49 3.65 14.33
C SER A 181 -5.62 2.21 13.85
N ILE A 182 -5.93 2.00 12.57
CA ILE A 182 -6.01 0.67 11.95
C ILE A 182 -4.63 0.00 11.97
N THR A 183 -3.59 0.73 11.57
CA THR A 183 -2.21 0.24 11.54
C THR A 183 -1.73 -0.15 12.95
N LEU A 184 -1.99 0.68 13.97
CA LEU A 184 -1.63 0.37 15.36
C LEU A 184 -2.28 -0.92 15.86
N VAL A 185 -3.54 -1.17 15.49
CA VAL A 185 -4.23 -2.42 15.85
C VAL A 185 -3.64 -3.60 15.08
N ALA A 186 -3.48 -3.47 13.77
CA ALA A 186 -2.96 -4.54 12.91
C ALA A 186 -1.52 -4.92 13.29
N ASP A 187 -0.62 -3.95 13.35
CA ASP A 187 0.79 -4.16 13.69
C ASP A 187 0.96 -4.60 15.14
N GLY A 188 0.17 -4.04 16.05
CA GLY A 188 0.14 -4.49 17.44
C GLY A 188 -0.15 -5.99 17.56
N VAL A 189 -1.14 -6.49 16.81
CA VAL A 189 -1.49 -7.92 16.80
C VAL A 189 -0.43 -8.75 16.08
N ILE A 190 -0.05 -8.34 14.85
CA ILE A 190 0.88 -9.08 13.99
C ILE A 190 2.24 -9.23 14.66
N TRP A 191 2.86 -8.11 15.05
CA TRP A 191 4.22 -8.12 15.58
C TRP A 191 4.30 -8.68 17.00
N THR A 192 3.28 -8.44 17.86
CA THR A 192 3.23 -9.10 19.17
C THR A 192 3.11 -10.61 19.03
N GLY A 193 2.25 -11.07 18.10
CA GLY A 193 2.12 -12.49 17.77
C GLY A 193 3.41 -13.08 17.19
N PHE A 194 4.10 -12.34 16.34
CA PHE A 194 5.39 -12.74 15.78
C PHE A 194 6.46 -12.92 16.88
N TYR A 195 6.59 -11.97 17.81
CA TYR A 195 7.54 -12.12 18.94
C TYR A 195 7.16 -13.23 19.90
N ALA A 196 5.86 -13.46 20.13
CA ALA A 196 5.40 -14.63 20.86
C ALA A 196 5.85 -15.92 20.18
N LEU A 197 5.70 -16.00 18.85
CA LEU A 197 6.08 -17.15 18.05
C LEU A 197 7.60 -17.40 18.07
N LEU A 198 8.42 -16.36 17.97
CA LEU A 198 9.88 -16.44 18.10
C LEU A 198 10.31 -17.08 19.43
N ARG A 199 9.61 -16.75 20.54
CA ARG A 199 9.89 -17.32 21.87
C ARG A 199 9.38 -18.74 22.01
N LEU A 200 8.21 -19.04 21.44
CA LEU A 200 7.59 -20.36 21.55
C LEU A 200 8.32 -21.41 20.73
N MET A 201 8.77 -21.02 19.51
CA MET A 201 9.35 -21.92 18.52
C MET A 201 10.68 -21.38 17.96
N PRO A 202 11.73 -21.18 18.78
CA PRO A 202 12.96 -20.45 18.36
C PRO A 202 13.64 -21.01 17.11
N ARG A 203 13.50 -22.34 16.88
CA ARG A 203 14.12 -23.02 15.73
C ARG A 203 13.17 -23.20 14.54
N ARG A 204 11.86 -23.23 14.75
CA ARG A 204 10.86 -23.62 13.73
C ARG A 204 9.85 -22.50 13.42
N TRP A 205 10.00 -21.31 13.99
CA TRP A 205 9.07 -20.22 13.82
C TRP A 205 8.77 -19.82 12.36
N PRO A 206 9.71 -19.95 11.36
CA PRO A 206 9.38 -19.57 9.99
C PRO A 206 8.24 -20.37 9.39
N ILE A 207 8.06 -21.64 9.83
CA ILE A 207 7.00 -22.52 9.30
C ILE A 207 5.61 -21.97 9.67
N PRO A 208 5.24 -21.83 10.96
CA PRO A 208 3.94 -21.28 11.32
C PRO A 208 3.81 -19.78 11.00
N ALA A 209 4.90 -19.00 10.99
CA ALA A 209 4.87 -17.61 10.58
C ALA A 209 4.49 -17.45 9.09
N GLY A 210 5.03 -18.30 8.21
CA GLY A 210 4.65 -18.30 6.80
C GLY A 210 3.19 -18.68 6.58
N GLY A 211 2.71 -19.70 7.29
CA GLY A 211 1.28 -20.05 7.27
C GLY A 211 0.39 -18.90 7.77
N ALA A 212 0.80 -18.24 8.86
CA ALA A 212 0.10 -17.06 9.40
C ALA A 212 0.13 -15.88 8.43
N LEU A 213 1.25 -15.61 7.76
CA LEU A 213 1.38 -14.57 6.74
C LEU A 213 0.37 -14.79 5.60
N ILE A 214 0.33 -15.99 5.03
CA ILE A 214 -0.59 -16.34 3.95
C ILE A 214 -2.06 -16.29 4.44
N GLY A 215 -2.36 -16.87 5.59
CA GLY A 215 -3.72 -16.88 6.13
C GLY A 215 -4.22 -15.48 6.50
N LEU A 216 -3.38 -14.68 7.14
CA LEU A 216 -3.74 -13.32 7.54
C LEU A 216 -3.91 -12.41 6.32
N SER A 217 -3.04 -12.52 5.31
CA SER A 217 -3.21 -11.73 4.08
C SER A 217 -4.50 -12.09 3.34
N ALA A 218 -4.91 -13.37 3.33
CA ALA A 218 -6.22 -13.77 2.80
C ALA A 218 -7.37 -13.12 3.58
N VAL A 219 -7.30 -13.11 4.92
CA VAL A 219 -8.29 -12.44 5.76
C VAL A 219 -8.34 -10.94 5.47
N VAL A 220 -7.20 -10.26 5.35
CA VAL A 220 -7.13 -8.83 5.02
C VAL A 220 -7.78 -8.55 3.67
N ILE A 221 -7.46 -9.33 2.63
CA ILE A 221 -8.07 -9.20 1.29
C ILE A 221 -9.60 -9.31 1.38
N LEU A 222 -10.11 -10.23 2.19
CA LEU A 222 -11.56 -10.42 2.35
C LEU A 222 -12.25 -9.33 3.14
N ILE A 223 -11.63 -8.85 4.22
CA ILE A 223 -12.28 -7.88 5.12
C ILE A 223 -12.14 -6.43 4.64
N THR A 224 -11.10 -6.11 3.85
CA THR A 224 -10.85 -4.74 3.39
C THR A 224 -12.08 -4.12 2.71
N PRO A 225 -12.70 -4.72 1.67
CA PRO A 225 -13.85 -4.12 1.01
C PRO A 225 -15.12 -4.09 1.87
N ILE A 226 -15.18 -4.87 2.95
CA ILE A 226 -16.37 -5.00 3.80
C ILE A 226 -16.28 -4.11 5.04
N LEU A 227 -15.09 -4.03 5.67
CA LEU A 227 -14.90 -3.34 6.94
C LEU A 227 -14.04 -2.09 6.81
N ILE A 228 -12.99 -2.12 5.99
CA ILE A 228 -12.02 -1.01 5.92
C ILE A 228 -12.52 0.06 4.95
N THR A 229 -12.89 -0.31 3.72
CA THR A 229 -13.34 0.67 2.71
C THR A 229 -14.50 1.53 3.20
N PRO A 230 -15.56 1.01 3.89
CA PRO A 230 -16.65 1.84 4.40
C PRO A 230 -16.27 2.83 5.51
N LEU A 231 -15.10 2.70 6.13
CA LEU A 231 -14.59 3.71 7.07
C LEU A 231 -14.11 4.99 6.37
N PHE A 232 -13.82 4.88 5.08
CA PHE A 232 -13.26 5.97 4.28
C PHE A 232 -14.22 6.50 3.23
N TYR A 233 -15.09 5.65 2.67
CA TYR A 233 -15.94 5.94 1.52
C TYR A 233 -17.36 5.49 1.75
N LYS A 234 -18.31 6.21 1.13
CA LYS A 234 -19.69 5.73 1.01
C LYS A 234 -19.78 4.80 -0.19
N ILE A 235 -20.50 3.71 -0.02
CA ILE A 235 -20.67 2.68 -1.04
C ILE A 235 -22.16 2.49 -1.31
N HIS A 236 -22.57 2.58 -2.58
CA HIS A 236 -23.94 2.44 -3.01
C HIS A 236 -24.08 1.39 -4.11
N PRO A 237 -25.23 0.69 -4.22
CA PRO A 237 -25.50 -0.13 -5.39
C PRO A 237 -25.53 0.72 -6.67
N LEU A 238 -25.04 0.17 -7.80
CA LEU A 238 -25.16 0.82 -9.11
C LEU A 238 -26.64 0.96 -9.50
N GLN A 239 -27.09 2.21 -9.68
CA GLN A 239 -28.48 2.54 -9.97
C GLN A 239 -28.80 2.54 -11.48
N ASP A 240 -27.79 2.79 -12.33
CA ASP A 240 -27.98 2.82 -13.80
C ASP A 240 -28.27 1.41 -14.34
N ALA A 241 -29.55 1.16 -14.64
CA ALA A 241 -30.02 -0.13 -15.13
C ALA A 241 -29.48 -0.44 -16.55
N ALA A 242 -29.28 0.57 -17.40
CA ALA A 242 -28.75 0.39 -18.75
C ALA A 242 -27.28 -0.01 -18.70
N LEU A 243 -26.46 0.70 -17.94
CA LEU A 243 -25.05 0.36 -17.72
C LEU A 243 -24.92 -1.01 -17.05
N ARG A 244 -25.76 -1.31 -16.06
CA ARG A 244 -25.79 -2.62 -15.42
C ARG A 244 -26.03 -3.75 -16.40
N ALA A 245 -27.02 -3.60 -17.31
CA ALA A 245 -27.32 -4.61 -18.33
C ALA A 245 -26.13 -4.80 -19.28
N ARG A 246 -25.46 -3.72 -19.69
CA ARG A 246 -24.26 -3.77 -20.53
C ARG A 246 -23.12 -4.52 -19.85
N ILE A 247 -22.86 -4.25 -18.57
CA ILE A 247 -21.82 -4.91 -17.77
C ILE A 247 -22.11 -6.42 -17.61
N LEU A 248 -23.37 -6.79 -17.39
CA LEU A 248 -23.76 -8.20 -17.30
C LEU A 248 -23.56 -8.92 -18.63
N ALA A 249 -23.95 -8.31 -19.75
CA ALA A 249 -23.71 -8.89 -21.08
C ALA A 249 -22.21 -9.03 -21.40
N LEU A 250 -21.38 -8.08 -20.95
CA LEU A 250 -19.94 -8.16 -21.06
C LEU A 250 -19.37 -9.33 -20.22
N ALA A 251 -19.83 -9.47 -18.97
CA ALA A 251 -19.43 -10.56 -18.07
C ALA A 251 -19.81 -11.92 -18.63
N ASP A 252 -21.01 -12.06 -19.21
CA ASP A 252 -21.47 -13.28 -19.86
C ASP A 252 -20.57 -13.66 -21.04
N ARG A 253 -20.18 -12.67 -21.90
CA ARG A 253 -19.20 -12.90 -22.98
C ARG A 253 -17.84 -13.35 -22.45
N ALA A 254 -17.42 -12.82 -21.30
CA ALA A 254 -16.18 -13.18 -20.62
C ALA A 254 -16.26 -14.52 -19.88
N GLY A 255 -17.43 -15.19 -19.84
CA GLY A 255 -17.65 -16.41 -19.07
C GLY A 255 -17.61 -16.21 -17.56
N LEU A 256 -17.92 -15.00 -17.08
CA LEU A 256 -17.84 -14.62 -15.67
C LEU A 256 -19.21 -14.31 -15.10
N HIS A 257 -19.49 -14.84 -13.91
CA HIS A 257 -20.71 -14.48 -13.17
C HIS A 257 -20.43 -13.34 -12.18
N VAL A 258 -21.19 -12.25 -12.33
CA VAL A 258 -21.15 -11.08 -11.46
C VAL A 258 -22.49 -10.96 -10.74
N SER A 259 -22.47 -10.98 -9.41
CA SER A 259 -23.72 -10.92 -8.62
C SER A 259 -24.10 -9.51 -8.20
N GLN A 260 -23.14 -8.64 -7.93
CA GLN A 260 -23.35 -7.33 -7.34
C GLN A 260 -22.44 -6.27 -7.95
N MET A 261 -22.96 -5.05 -8.08
CA MET A 261 -22.24 -3.89 -8.60
C MET A 261 -22.45 -2.73 -7.65
N TYR A 262 -21.36 -2.09 -7.26
CA TYR A 262 -21.35 -0.97 -6.32
C TYR A 262 -20.62 0.22 -6.91
N VAL A 263 -20.95 1.39 -6.40
CA VAL A 263 -20.30 2.66 -6.70
C VAL A 263 -19.73 3.22 -5.39
N VAL A 264 -18.50 3.67 -5.44
CA VAL A 264 -17.77 4.34 -4.35
C VAL A 264 -17.71 5.83 -4.65
N ASP A 265 -17.95 6.69 -3.65
CA ASP A 265 -17.91 8.16 -3.74
C ASP A 265 -16.45 8.68 -3.70
N GLU A 266 -15.63 8.30 -4.69
CA GLU A 266 -14.23 8.73 -4.79
C GLU A 266 -14.11 10.24 -5.00
N SER A 267 -15.07 10.85 -5.72
CA SER A 267 -15.11 12.30 -5.97
C SER A 267 -15.11 13.14 -4.70
N SER A 268 -15.53 12.58 -3.57
CA SER A 268 -15.45 13.24 -2.25
C SER A 268 -14.03 13.45 -1.75
N LYS A 269 -13.04 12.75 -2.33
CA LYS A 269 -11.64 12.76 -1.88
C LYS A 269 -10.64 13.04 -2.98
N SER A 270 -10.88 12.49 -4.17
CA SER A 270 -9.97 12.65 -5.30
C SER A 270 -10.69 12.69 -6.64
N THR A 271 -9.93 13.05 -7.67
CA THR A 271 -10.38 13.00 -9.07
C THR A 271 -9.92 11.73 -9.77
N LEU A 272 -9.24 10.84 -9.05
CA LEU A 272 -8.71 9.60 -9.60
C LEU A 272 -9.83 8.67 -10.07
N VAL A 273 -9.57 7.96 -11.14
CA VAL A 273 -10.52 7.06 -11.77
C VAL A 273 -10.05 5.63 -11.59
N ASN A 274 -10.96 4.77 -11.13
CA ASN A 274 -10.68 3.36 -10.99
C ASN A 274 -11.95 2.51 -11.01
N ALA A 275 -11.77 1.21 -11.26
CA ALA A 275 -12.74 0.16 -10.99
C ALA A 275 -11.96 -1.08 -10.52
N TYR A 276 -12.60 -1.96 -9.77
CA TYR A 276 -11.96 -3.21 -9.37
C TYR A 276 -12.98 -4.31 -9.09
N PHE A 277 -12.51 -5.53 -9.24
CA PHE A 277 -13.25 -6.72 -8.85
C PHE A 277 -12.83 -7.17 -7.45
N THR A 278 -13.78 -7.65 -6.66
CA THR A 278 -13.50 -8.21 -5.34
C THR A 278 -14.46 -9.35 -5.02
N GLY A 279 -14.12 -10.14 -3.99
CA GLY A 279 -14.92 -11.29 -3.56
C GLY A 279 -14.48 -12.61 -4.18
N PHE A 280 -15.04 -13.73 -3.69
CA PHE A 280 -14.73 -15.09 -4.13
C PHE A 280 -16.03 -15.87 -4.42
N GLY A 281 -16.00 -16.73 -5.43
CA GLY A 281 -17.16 -17.56 -5.77
C GLY A 281 -18.41 -16.72 -6.02
N ASN A 282 -19.49 -16.99 -5.29
CA ASN A 282 -20.76 -16.28 -5.44
C ASN A 282 -20.81 -14.90 -4.79
N SER A 283 -19.77 -14.47 -4.04
CA SER A 283 -19.67 -13.12 -3.48
C SER A 283 -18.94 -12.12 -4.38
N ARG A 284 -18.71 -12.48 -5.65
CA ARG A 284 -18.04 -11.63 -6.64
C ARG A 284 -18.82 -10.38 -6.88
N ARG A 285 -18.15 -9.24 -6.78
CA ARG A 285 -18.73 -7.92 -7.00
C ARG A 285 -17.79 -7.02 -7.78
N ILE A 286 -18.37 -6.13 -8.54
CA ILE A 286 -17.69 -5.03 -9.22
C ILE A 286 -17.86 -3.79 -8.36
N VAL A 287 -16.79 -3.03 -8.20
CA VAL A 287 -16.80 -1.72 -7.55
C VAL A 287 -16.28 -0.70 -8.55
N LEU A 288 -17.11 0.31 -8.83
CA LEU A 288 -16.83 1.41 -9.76
C LEU A 288 -16.62 2.68 -8.94
N TYR A 289 -15.69 3.53 -9.34
CA TYR A 289 -15.61 4.88 -8.80
C TYR A 289 -16.62 5.79 -9.49
N ASP A 290 -17.25 6.68 -8.75
CA ASP A 290 -18.20 7.66 -9.30
C ASP A 290 -17.53 8.59 -10.32
N THR A 291 -16.26 8.86 -10.16
CA THR A 291 -15.41 9.60 -11.11
C THR A 291 -15.30 8.89 -12.47
N LEU A 292 -15.27 7.55 -12.51
CA LEU A 292 -15.34 6.79 -13.76
C LEU A 292 -16.69 6.96 -14.45
N LEU A 293 -17.77 6.94 -13.69
CA LEU A 293 -19.14 7.04 -14.24
C LEU A 293 -19.48 8.44 -14.76
N THR A 294 -18.85 9.47 -14.21
CA THR A 294 -19.10 10.87 -14.60
C THR A 294 -18.19 11.37 -15.70
N GLY A 295 -16.98 10.84 -15.81
CA GLY A 295 -15.94 11.30 -16.74
C GLY A 295 -15.83 10.50 -18.04
N TYR A 296 -16.49 9.33 -18.14
CA TYR A 296 -16.24 8.36 -19.21
C TYR A 296 -17.54 7.88 -19.86
N THR A 297 -17.46 7.59 -21.14
CA THR A 297 -18.57 7.02 -21.91
C THR A 297 -18.84 5.57 -21.46
N PRO A 298 -20.07 5.05 -21.67
CA PRO A 298 -20.35 3.65 -21.38
C PRO A 298 -19.43 2.66 -22.09
N ASP A 299 -18.92 3.00 -23.28
CA ASP A 299 -17.98 2.15 -24.01
C ASP A 299 -16.59 2.12 -23.36
N GLU A 300 -16.12 3.26 -22.86
CA GLU A 300 -14.86 3.34 -22.11
C GLU A 300 -14.97 2.60 -20.77
N VAL A 301 -16.12 2.70 -20.08
CA VAL A 301 -16.39 1.93 -18.86
C VAL A 301 -16.38 0.42 -19.14
N GLU A 302 -16.96 -0.03 -20.26
CA GLU A 302 -16.90 -1.44 -20.65
C GLU A 302 -15.45 -1.91 -20.91
N VAL A 303 -14.62 -1.08 -21.54
CA VAL A 303 -13.20 -1.39 -21.77
C VAL A 303 -12.45 -1.56 -20.43
N VAL A 304 -12.64 -0.66 -19.47
CA VAL A 304 -12.07 -0.79 -18.12
C VAL A 304 -12.51 -2.09 -17.48
N LEU A 305 -13.81 -2.39 -17.52
CA LEU A 305 -14.33 -3.59 -16.88
C LEU A 305 -13.90 -4.88 -17.60
N ALA A 306 -13.77 -4.87 -18.92
CA ALA A 306 -13.22 -5.99 -19.66
C ALA A 306 -11.76 -6.25 -19.28
N HIS A 307 -10.97 -5.21 -19.04
CA HIS A 307 -9.60 -5.31 -18.54
C HIS A 307 -9.58 -5.96 -17.14
N GLU A 308 -10.42 -5.49 -16.22
CA GLU A 308 -10.56 -6.09 -14.89
C GLU A 308 -11.02 -7.56 -14.95
N MET A 309 -11.92 -7.88 -15.88
CA MET A 309 -12.33 -9.26 -16.17
C MET A 309 -11.15 -10.11 -16.65
N GLY A 310 -10.23 -9.54 -17.40
CA GLY A 310 -8.98 -10.21 -17.82
C GLY A 310 -8.14 -10.65 -16.62
N HIS A 311 -7.96 -9.79 -15.62
CA HIS A 311 -7.28 -10.16 -14.38
C HIS A 311 -7.95 -11.35 -13.68
N TRP A 312 -9.28 -11.41 -13.71
CA TRP A 312 -10.04 -12.53 -13.16
C TRP A 312 -9.90 -13.79 -13.98
N TYR A 313 -10.02 -13.69 -15.29
CA TYR A 313 -9.91 -14.80 -16.23
C TYR A 313 -8.57 -15.52 -16.08
N TYR A 314 -7.47 -14.78 -16.07
CA TYR A 314 -6.12 -15.30 -15.91
C TYR A 314 -5.73 -15.57 -14.45
N ARG A 315 -6.61 -15.28 -13.47
CA ARG A 315 -6.39 -15.50 -12.02
C ARG A 315 -5.18 -14.76 -11.48
N HIS A 316 -4.83 -13.58 -12.03
CA HIS A 316 -3.65 -12.82 -11.65
C HIS A 316 -3.57 -12.56 -10.16
N MET A 317 -4.69 -12.18 -9.52
CA MET A 317 -4.76 -11.94 -8.08
C MET A 317 -4.40 -13.19 -7.27
N LEU A 318 -4.92 -14.38 -7.64
CA LEU A 318 -4.63 -15.63 -6.94
C LEU A 318 -3.17 -16.05 -7.11
N LEU A 319 -2.67 -16.00 -8.35
CA LEU A 319 -1.28 -16.37 -8.66
C LEU A 319 -0.28 -15.43 -8.02
N GLY A 320 -0.54 -14.12 -8.07
CA GLY A 320 0.26 -13.10 -7.39
C GLY A 320 0.28 -13.30 -5.88
N TRP A 321 -0.89 -13.54 -5.26
CA TRP A 321 -0.98 -13.81 -3.82
C TRP A 321 -0.23 -15.07 -3.39
N LEU A 322 -0.35 -16.17 -4.13
CA LEU A 322 0.38 -17.40 -3.85
C LEU A 322 1.89 -17.23 -4.05
N GLY A 323 2.30 -16.54 -5.13
CA GLY A 323 3.71 -16.24 -5.41
C GLY A 323 4.34 -15.37 -4.33
N ALA A 324 3.69 -14.26 -3.97
CA ALA A 324 4.16 -13.38 -2.89
C ALA A 324 4.18 -14.11 -1.53
N GLY A 325 3.16 -14.92 -1.24
CA GLY A 325 3.10 -15.74 -0.03
C GLY A 325 4.26 -16.75 0.04
N ALA A 326 4.55 -17.44 -1.05
CA ALA A 326 5.67 -18.38 -1.13
C ALA A 326 7.02 -17.66 -0.99
N ALA A 327 7.24 -16.55 -1.70
CA ALA A 327 8.44 -15.76 -1.61
C ALA A 327 8.65 -15.20 -0.18
N GLY A 328 7.58 -14.66 0.43
CA GLY A 328 7.62 -14.18 1.81
C GLY A 328 7.94 -15.31 2.79
N TRP A 329 7.34 -16.48 2.61
CA TRP A 329 7.63 -17.66 3.45
C TRP A 329 9.09 -18.08 3.34
N ILE A 330 9.65 -18.16 2.14
CA ILE A 330 11.10 -18.41 1.92
C ILE A 330 11.94 -17.32 2.58
N GLY A 331 11.54 -16.05 2.43
CA GLY A 331 12.22 -14.90 3.04
C GLY A 331 12.32 -14.99 4.56
N LEU A 332 11.32 -15.61 5.25
CA LEU A 332 11.38 -15.84 6.69
C LEU A 332 12.52 -16.77 7.12
N PHE A 333 12.93 -17.72 6.30
CA PHE A 333 14.13 -18.54 6.59
C PHE A 333 15.40 -17.72 6.45
N GLY A 334 15.47 -16.84 5.43
CA GLY A 334 16.55 -15.87 5.27
C GLY A 334 16.63 -14.91 6.46
N LEU A 335 15.49 -14.37 6.88
CA LEU A 335 15.38 -13.50 8.07
C LEU A 335 15.86 -14.24 9.33
N ARG A 336 15.46 -15.49 9.52
CA ARG A 336 15.93 -16.32 10.65
C ARG A 336 17.45 -16.47 10.63
N TRP A 337 18.02 -16.81 9.47
CA TRP A 337 19.47 -16.93 9.31
C TRP A 337 20.17 -15.63 9.68
N LEU A 338 19.67 -14.51 9.19
CA LEU A 338 20.21 -13.18 9.42
C LEU A 338 20.12 -12.78 10.91
N LEU A 339 18.97 -12.96 11.54
CA LEU A 339 18.75 -12.68 12.96
C LEU A 339 19.70 -13.49 13.85
N ASN A 340 19.84 -14.79 13.56
CA ASN A 340 20.74 -15.65 14.35
C ASN A 340 22.23 -15.25 14.23
N ARG A 341 22.60 -14.55 13.16
CA ARG A 341 23.96 -14.11 12.91
C ARG A 341 24.27 -12.70 13.43
N SER A 342 23.24 -11.87 13.56
CA SER A 342 23.38 -10.43 13.85
C SER A 342 22.96 -10.01 15.26
N TRP A 343 22.11 -10.76 15.96
CA TRP A 343 21.53 -10.33 17.24
C TRP A 343 22.56 -9.89 18.28
N ALA A 344 23.67 -10.62 18.43
CA ALA A 344 24.70 -10.28 19.40
C ALA A 344 25.45 -8.98 19.02
N ARG A 345 25.70 -8.78 17.71
CA ARG A 345 26.35 -7.55 17.19
C ARG A 345 25.47 -6.32 17.37
N LEU A 346 24.14 -6.50 17.36
CA LEU A 346 23.17 -5.46 17.58
C LEU A 346 22.88 -5.19 19.07
N GLY A 347 23.58 -5.85 19.99
CA GLY A 347 23.36 -5.71 21.43
C GLY A 347 22.00 -6.26 21.92
N LEU A 348 21.37 -7.13 21.13
CA LEU A 348 20.11 -7.77 21.48
C LEU A 348 20.34 -8.92 22.47
N ARG A 349 19.32 -9.26 23.26
CA ARG A 349 19.35 -10.43 24.19
C ARG A 349 19.16 -11.77 23.47
N GLY A 350 18.78 -11.74 22.20
CA GLY A 350 18.55 -12.88 21.34
C GLY A 350 17.65 -12.51 20.15
N PRO A 351 17.39 -13.45 19.23
CA PRO A 351 16.53 -13.22 18.06
C PRO A 351 15.09 -12.79 18.41
N ALA A 352 14.59 -13.14 19.60
CA ALA A 352 13.26 -12.79 20.08
C ALA A 352 13.22 -11.49 20.93
N ASP A 353 14.26 -10.66 20.86
CA ASP A 353 14.29 -9.36 21.51
C ASP A 353 13.55 -8.33 20.65
N VAL A 354 12.49 -7.72 21.22
CA VAL A 354 11.67 -6.73 20.50
C VAL A 354 12.46 -5.51 20.02
N ALA A 355 13.56 -5.17 20.70
CA ALA A 355 14.46 -4.10 20.23
C ALA A 355 15.09 -4.39 18.87
N GLY A 356 14.98 -5.61 18.33
CA GLY A 356 15.39 -5.98 16.99
C GLY A 356 14.34 -5.64 15.90
N LEU A 357 13.15 -5.16 16.25
CA LEU A 357 12.09 -4.86 15.28
C LEU A 357 12.52 -3.84 14.22
N PRO A 358 13.17 -2.70 14.55
CA PRO A 358 13.62 -1.77 13.53
C PRO A 358 14.56 -2.40 12.50
N TYR A 359 15.46 -3.29 12.95
CA TYR A 359 16.32 -4.03 12.06
C TYR A 359 15.56 -5.00 11.15
N ILE A 360 14.57 -5.71 11.69
CA ILE A 360 13.71 -6.62 10.91
C ILE A 360 12.96 -5.83 9.83
N LEU A 361 12.34 -4.72 10.19
CA LEU A 361 11.60 -3.86 9.26
C LEU A 361 12.51 -3.28 8.17
N ALA A 362 13.73 -2.85 8.53
CA ALA A 362 14.70 -2.36 7.56
C ALA A 362 15.12 -3.45 6.57
N VAL A 363 15.40 -4.67 7.05
CA VAL A 363 15.75 -5.82 6.19
C VAL A 363 14.59 -6.13 5.23
N ILE A 364 13.35 -6.18 5.72
CA ILE A 364 12.17 -6.42 4.89
C ILE A 364 12.05 -5.32 3.83
N SER A 365 12.23 -4.05 4.20
CA SER A 365 12.18 -2.92 3.26
C SER A 365 13.25 -3.01 2.18
N PHE A 366 14.49 -3.34 2.52
CA PHE A 366 15.55 -3.52 1.52
C PHE A 366 15.28 -4.69 0.59
N VAL A 367 14.79 -5.82 1.11
CA VAL A 367 14.40 -6.96 0.26
C VAL A 367 13.25 -6.58 -0.67
N ALA A 368 12.25 -5.83 -0.19
CA ALA A 368 11.16 -5.33 -1.02
C ALA A 368 11.66 -4.40 -2.14
N ILE A 369 12.57 -3.47 -1.83
CA ILE A 369 13.18 -2.59 -2.86
C ILE A 369 13.92 -3.40 -3.93
N LEU A 370 14.68 -4.41 -3.53
CA LEU A 370 15.38 -5.28 -4.47
C LEU A 370 14.44 -6.16 -5.30
N ALA A 371 13.23 -6.42 -4.81
CA ALA A 371 12.22 -7.20 -5.51
C ALA A 371 11.41 -6.37 -6.52
N LEU A 372 11.39 -5.02 -6.42
CA LEU A 372 10.60 -4.13 -7.27
C LEU A 372 10.74 -4.42 -8.78
N PRO A 373 11.94 -4.58 -9.36
CA PRO A 373 12.05 -4.82 -10.79
C PRO A 373 11.37 -6.14 -11.24
N VAL A 374 11.43 -7.16 -10.40
CA VAL A 374 10.80 -8.47 -10.70
C VAL A 374 9.28 -8.35 -10.55
N GLU A 375 8.82 -7.77 -9.45
CA GLU A 375 7.40 -7.59 -9.15
C GLU A 375 6.72 -6.73 -10.23
N ASN A 376 7.32 -5.59 -10.60
CA ASN A 376 6.79 -4.70 -11.62
C ASN A 376 6.80 -5.34 -13.01
N SER A 377 7.83 -6.12 -13.36
CA SER A 377 7.86 -6.84 -14.64
C SER A 377 6.75 -7.90 -14.73
N LEU A 378 6.47 -8.63 -13.63
CA LEU A 378 5.36 -9.56 -13.56
C LEU A 378 4.01 -8.84 -13.63
N SER A 379 3.90 -7.68 -12.99
CA SER A 379 2.70 -6.84 -13.04
C SER A 379 2.42 -6.39 -14.48
N ARG A 380 3.41 -5.80 -15.17
CA ARG A 380 3.27 -5.38 -16.57
C ARG A 380 2.92 -6.52 -17.53
N TYR A 381 3.44 -7.72 -17.26
CA TYR A 381 3.03 -8.90 -18.03
C TYR A 381 1.54 -9.21 -17.84
N ALA A 382 1.05 -9.19 -16.60
CA ALA A 382 -0.36 -9.40 -16.28
C ALA A 382 -1.26 -8.30 -16.88
N GLU A 383 -0.80 -7.04 -16.87
CA GLU A 383 -1.49 -5.91 -17.48
C GLU A 383 -1.65 -6.07 -18.99
N ARG A 384 -0.56 -6.47 -19.70
CA ARG A 384 -0.64 -6.74 -21.13
C ARG A 384 -1.64 -7.85 -21.47
N GLN A 385 -1.72 -8.90 -20.64
CA GLN A 385 -2.73 -9.95 -20.82
C GLN A 385 -4.16 -9.43 -20.60
N ALA A 386 -4.36 -8.57 -19.58
CA ALA A 386 -5.66 -7.96 -19.31
C ALA A 386 -6.08 -6.99 -20.41
N ASP A 387 -5.15 -6.22 -20.99
CA ASP A 387 -5.40 -5.34 -22.11
C ASP A 387 -5.82 -6.11 -23.37
N HIS A 388 -5.08 -7.17 -23.72
CA HIS A 388 -5.46 -8.06 -24.84
C HIS A 388 -6.84 -8.67 -24.63
N PHE A 389 -7.13 -9.11 -23.40
CA PHE A 389 -8.44 -9.65 -23.07
C PHE A 389 -9.54 -8.60 -23.22
N SER A 390 -9.27 -7.38 -22.75
CA SER A 390 -10.19 -6.24 -22.87
C SER A 390 -10.55 -5.98 -24.32
N LEU A 391 -9.57 -5.90 -25.21
CA LEU A 391 -9.78 -5.70 -26.64
C LEU A 391 -10.57 -6.87 -27.27
N ALA A 392 -10.19 -8.11 -26.95
CA ALA A 392 -10.82 -9.31 -27.51
C ALA A 392 -12.28 -9.51 -27.09
N VAL A 393 -12.67 -9.08 -25.86
CA VAL A 393 -14.03 -9.28 -25.33
C VAL A 393 -14.91 -8.06 -25.62
N SER A 394 -14.36 -6.84 -25.57
CA SER A 394 -15.13 -5.62 -25.81
C SER A 394 -15.33 -5.32 -27.31
N HIS A 395 -14.38 -5.65 -28.17
CA HIS A 395 -14.31 -5.26 -29.59
C HIS A 395 -14.41 -3.74 -29.78
N LYS A 396 -13.79 -2.95 -28.86
CA LYS A 396 -13.88 -1.48 -28.84
C LYS A 396 -12.51 -0.81 -28.85
N PRO A 397 -11.65 -1.05 -29.87
CA PRO A 397 -10.29 -0.48 -29.88
C PRO A 397 -10.30 1.06 -29.89
N ALA A 398 -11.29 1.70 -30.51
CA ALA A 398 -11.40 3.17 -30.48
C ALA A 398 -11.69 3.71 -29.08
N ALA A 399 -12.58 3.07 -28.31
CA ALA A 399 -12.88 3.45 -26.94
C ALA A 399 -11.66 3.19 -26.01
N PHE A 400 -10.90 2.12 -26.26
CA PHE A 400 -9.66 1.81 -25.56
C PHE A 400 -8.62 2.91 -25.75
N ILE A 401 -8.38 3.36 -27.00
CA ILE A 401 -7.46 4.45 -27.29
C ILE A 401 -7.89 5.74 -26.57
N GLN A 402 -9.17 6.12 -26.71
CA GLN A 402 -9.72 7.32 -26.06
C GLN A 402 -9.61 7.26 -24.53
N LEU A 403 -9.86 6.09 -23.93
CA LEU A 403 -9.70 5.85 -22.50
C LEU A 403 -8.29 6.17 -22.03
N PHE A 404 -7.26 5.65 -22.72
CA PHE A 404 -5.87 5.87 -22.30
C PHE A 404 -5.39 7.30 -22.57
N GLN A 405 -5.89 7.96 -23.62
CA GLN A 405 -5.67 9.39 -23.81
C GLN A 405 -6.27 10.22 -22.68
N LYS A 406 -7.50 9.90 -22.23
CA LYS A 406 -8.13 10.54 -21.06
C LYS A 406 -7.37 10.24 -19.79
N PHE A 407 -6.89 9.01 -19.58
CA PHE A 407 -6.05 8.67 -18.41
C PHE A 407 -4.76 9.48 -18.37
N ALA A 408 -4.10 9.70 -19.52
CA ALA A 408 -2.92 10.55 -19.58
C ALA A 408 -3.22 11.97 -19.10
N VAL A 409 -4.36 12.53 -19.50
CA VAL A 409 -4.78 13.89 -19.12
C VAL A 409 -5.26 13.95 -17.66
N GLN A 410 -6.17 13.06 -17.27
CA GLN A 410 -6.83 13.12 -15.98
C GLN A 410 -5.94 12.66 -14.83
N ASN A 411 -5.16 11.60 -15.05
CA ASN A 411 -4.21 11.12 -14.08
C ASN A 411 -2.82 11.77 -14.21
N LEU A 412 -2.68 12.80 -15.06
CA LEU A 412 -1.41 13.47 -15.36
C LEU A 412 -0.25 12.46 -15.51
N SER A 413 -0.50 11.39 -16.23
CA SER A 413 0.48 10.35 -16.43
C SER A 413 1.46 10.74 -17.52
N VAL A 414 2.75 10.56 -17.28
CA VAL A 414 3.76 10.59 -18.32
C VAL A 414 3.47 9.44 -19.28
N VAL A 415 3.37 9.72 -20.57
CA VAL A 415 2.91 8.73 -21.57
C VAL A 415 3.99 7.74 -21.97
N ASP A 416 5.25 8.15 -21.83
CA ASP A 416 6.45 7.35 -22.09
C ASP A 416 7.52 7.72 -21.06
N VAL A 417 8.17 6.72 -20.47
CA VAL A 417 9.19 6.88 -19.43
C VAL A 417 10.48 6.15 -19.85
N PRO A 418 11.66 6.53 -19.32
CA PRO A 418 12.87 5.78 -19.56
C PRO A 418 12.76 4.31 -19.10
N GLU A 419 13.34 3.39 -19.87
CA GLU A 419 13.26 1.93 -19.63
C GLU A 419 13.66 1.53 -18.17
N TRP A 420 14.68 2.16 -17.61
CA TRP A 420 15.09 1.88 -16.23
C TRP A 420 14.00 2.23 -15.21
N GLU A 421 13.25 3.28 -15.47
CA GLU A 421 12.16 3.74 -14.62
C GLU A 421 10.97 2.79 -14.74
N GLU A 422 10.59 2.44 -15.96
CA GLU A 422 9.57 1.42 -16.25
C GLU A 422 9.89 0.11 -15.51
N ILE A 423 11.14 -0.37 -15.59
CA ILE A 423 11.56 -1.61 -14.93
C ILE A 423 11.42 -1.53 -13.41
N VAL A 424 11.81 -0.41 -12.82
CA VAL A 424 11.92 -0.29 -11.35
C VAL A 424 10.62 0.18 -10.71
N PHE A 425 9.87 1.11 -11.34
CA PHE A 425 8.78 1.80 -10.66
C PHE A 425 7.41 1.56 -11.27
N ASP A 426 7.30 1.21 -12.57
CA ASP A 426 6.00 1.11 -13.21
C ASP A 426 5.41 -0.30 -13.12
N THR A 427 4.22 -0.36 -12.53
CA THR A 427 3.40 -1.58 -12.47
C THR A 427 2.61 -1.83 -13.74
N HIS A 428 2.44 -0.80 -14.62
CA HIS A 428 1.68 -0.84 -15.86
C HIS A 428 2.59 -0.54 -17.05
N PRO A 429 2.27 -1.06 -18.24
CA PRO A 429 2.97 -0.67 -19.47
C PRO A 429 2.76 0.82 -19.77
N PRO A 430 3.70 1.49 -20.44
CA PRO A 430 3.55 2.85 -20.91
C PRO A 430 2.26 3.06 -21.71
N ILE A 431 1.64 4.22 -21.58
CA ILE A 431 0.38 4.54 -22.28
C ILE A 431 0.52 4.41 -23.80
N VAL A 432 1.67 4.83 -24.34
CA VAL A 432 1.97 4.70 -25.77
C VAL A 432 1.93 3.24 -26.26
N ASP A 433 2.41 2.30 -25.47
CA ASP A 433 2.40 0.88 -25.82
C ASP A 433 0.99 0.29 -25.78
N ARG A 434 0.19 0.70 -24.81
CA ARG A 434 -1.22 0.28 -24.67
C ARG A 434 -2.06 0.81 -25.86
N ILE A 435 -1.86 2.06 -26.28
CA ILE A 435 -2.51 2.64 -27.45
C ILE A 435 -2.07 1.91 -28.73
N ARG A 436 -0.78 1.68 -28.93
CA ARG A 436 -0.25 0.94 -30.08
C ARG A 436 -0.82 -0.49 -30.19
N MET A 437 -0.99 -1.15 -29.06
CA MET A 437 -1.65 -2.47 -28.99
C MET A 437 -3.08 -2.40 -29.55
N ALA A 438 -3.86 -1.40 -29.15
CA ALA A 438 -5.24 -1.23 -29.63
C ALA A 438 -5.32 -0.83 -31.09
N GLU A 439 -4.37 -0.04 -31.60
CA GLU A 439 -4.26 0.29 -33.02
C GLU A 439 -3.96 -0.96 -33.85
N THR A 440 -3.00 -1.78 -33.43
CA THR A 440 -2.67 -3.05 -34.07
C THR A 440 -3.88 -4.00 -34.10
N PHE A 441 -4.61 -4.09 -32.98
CA PHE A 441 -5.84 -4.89 -32.90
C PHE A 441 -6.90 -4.40 -33.87
N ARG A 442 -7.12 -3.08 -33.98
CA ARG A 442 -8.07 -2.46 -34.93
C ARG A 442 -7.73 -2.79 -36.38
N GLU A 443 -6.46 -2.75 -36.76
CA GLU A 443 -6.00 -3.09 -38.12
C GLU A 443 -6.23 -4.57 -38.45
N GLN A 444 -6.12 -5.46 -37.45
CA GLN A 444 -6.38 -6.89 -37.63
C GLN A 444 -7.87 -7.21 -37.78
N GLU A 445 -8.76 -6.49 -37.11
CA GLU A 445 -10.21 -6.64 -37.28
C GLU A 445 -10.74 -6.14 -38.63
N GLN A 446 -10.01 -5.25 -39.29
CA GLN A 446 -10.39 -4.70 -40.60
C GLN A 446 -9.94 -5.58 -41.78
N LYS A 447 -9.07 -6.56 -41.58
CA LYS A 447 -8.59 -7.53 -42.57
C LYS A 447 -9.44 -8.79 -42.59
#